data_6690192d796d2b071a6f2c84dc9571f1
#
_entry.id   6690192d796d2b071a6f2c84dc9571f1
#
_cell.length_a   1.000
_cell.length_b   1.000
_cell.length_c   1.000
_cell.angle_alpha   90.00
_cell.angle_beta   90.00
_cell.angle_gamma   90.00
#
_symmetry.space_group_name_H-M   'P 1'
#
loop_
_entity.id
_entity.type
_entity.pdbx_description
1 polymer ?
#
loop_
_entity_poly.entity_id
_entity_poly.type
_entity_poly.pdbx_seq_one_letter_code
_entity_poly.pdbx_strand_id
1 'polypeptide(L)'
;ILGSQLKNLTDMHNLKPYAGVQTLLEDKRFQFVTDDGRAWLMRSGQKFDIIETDALRPQSPHSGNLYSSEYFTLLKNHLKPGGYAVNWIPTGRTIQTFRSVFPYTLNIGFWMFIGSDQPIQVDRALALARVRNPITHDYYTRAGIDPEKLLQSELDKIVEQPQERWTQPSLDINYDLFPKD
;
A
#
# COMPACT_ATOMS: atom_id res chain seq x y z
N ILE A 1 -3.87 -10.44 -10.59
CA ILE A 1 -3.36 -11.74 -10.06
C ILE A 1 -4.24 -12.20 -8.90
N LEU A 2 -4.50 -11.37 -7.88
CA LEU A 2 -5.31 -11.78 -6.72
C LEU A 2 -6.75 -12.18 -7.12
N GLY A 3 -7.39 -11.44 -8.01
CA GLY A 3 -8.75 -11.72 -8.46
C GLY A 3 -8.89 -13.04 -9.22
N SER A 4 -7.90 -13.39 -10.07
CA SER A 4 -7.90 -14.68 -10.76
C SER A 4 -7.58 -15.84 -9.82
N GLN A 5 -6.72 -15.64 -8.85
CA GLN A 5 -6.41 -16.66 -7.83
C GLN A 5 -7.61 -16.90 -6.89
N LEU A 6 -8.29 -15.84 -6.47
CA LEU A 6 -9.51 -15.94 -5.66
C LEU A 6 -10.64 -16.64 -6.43
N LYS A 7 -10.82 -16.31 -7.72
CA LYS A 7 -11.78 -16.99 -8.58
C LYS A 7 -11.42 -18.47 -8.78
N ASN A 8 -10.15 -18.77 -9.01
CA ASN A 8 -9.70 -20.16 -9.13
C ASN A 8 -9.89 -20.95 -7.82
N LEU A 9 -9.73 -20.31 -6.66
CA LEU A 9 -10.00 -20.95 -5.37
C LEU A 9 -11.50 -21.25 -5.16
N THR A 10 -12.40 -20.44 -5.71
CA THR A 10 -13.85 -20.69 -5.67
C THR A 10 -14.28 -21.74 -6.68
N ASP A 11 -13.58 -21.85 -7.81
CA ASP A 11 -13.86 -22.82 -8.88
C ASP A 11 -13.25 -24.22 -8.63
N MET A 12 -12.35 -24.36 -7.66
CA MET A 12 -11.78 -25.65 -7.28
C MET A 12 -12.81 -26.48 -6.48
N HIS A 13 -13.37 -27.47 -7.14
CA HIS A 13 -14.49 -28.33 -6.69
C HIS A 13 -14.35 -29.02 -5.33
N ASN A 14 -13.23 -28.96 -4.64
CA ASN A 14 -12.98 -29.65 -3.37
C ASN A 14 -12.63 -28.74 -2.19
N LEU A 15 -12.51 -27.46 -2.39
CA LEU A 15 -12.37 -26.51 -1.29
C LEU A 15 -13.72 -25.83 -1.09
N LYS A 16 -14.42 -26.16 -0.02
CA LYS A 16 -15.53 -25.30 0.42
C LYS A 16 -14.96 -23.88 0.47
N PRO A 17 -15.49 -22.95 -0.33
CA PRO A 17 -14.96 -21.60 -0.33
C PRO A 17 -14.97 -21.09 1.10
N TYR A 18 -13.86 -20.57 1.54
CA TYR A 18 -13.81 -19.91 2.84
C TYR A 18 -14.93 -18.87 2.82
N ALA A 19 -15.89 -18.98 3.72
CA ALA A 19 -17.12 -18.16 3.69
C ALA A 19 -16.81 -16.65 3.54
N GLY A 20 -15.67 -16.18 4.11
CA GLY A 20 -15.18 -14.82 3.96
C GLY A 20 -14.75 -14.44 2.55
N VAL A 21 -14.20 -15.37 1.75
CA VAL A 21 -13.78 -15.09 0.36
C VAL A 21 -14.99 -14.95 -0.55
N GLN A 22 -15.99 -15.79 -0.38
CA GLN A 22 -17.22 -15.67 -1.16
C GLN A 22 -17.95 -14.36 -0.86
N THR A 23 -18.06 -13.98 0.42
CA THR A 23 -18.65 -12.70 0.83
C THR A 23 -17.89 -11.51 0.22
N LEU A 24 -16.55 -11.58 0.16
CA LEU A 24 -15.73 -10.54 -0.43
C LEU A 24 -15.98 -10.40 -1.94
N LEU A 25 -16.08 -11.52 -2.66
CA LEU A 25 -16.34 -11.52 -4.11
C LEU A 25 -17.74 -11.00 -4.48
N GLU A 26 -18.71 -11.20 -3.59
CA GLU A 26 -20.10 -10.75 -3.76
C GLU A 26 -20.33 -9.31 -3.29
N ASP A 27 -19.39 -8.72 -2.55
CA ASP A 27 -19.50 -7.36 -2.04
C ASP A 27 -19.28 -6.34 -3.16
N LYS A 28 -20.34 -5.59 -3.50
CA LYS A 28 -20.33 -4.59 -4.56
C LYS A 28 -19.33 -3.44 -4.37
N ARG A 29 -18.77 -3.30 -3.17
CA ARG A 29 -17.69 -2.33 -2.89
C ARG A 29 -16.35 -2.76 -3.50
N PHE A 30 -16.17 -4.05 -3.80
CA PHE A 30 -14.97 -4.59 -4.41
C PHE A 30 -15.12 -4.73 -5.92
N GLN A 31 -14.14 -4.24 -6.64
CA GLN A 31 -14.00 -4.45 -8.08
C GLN A 31 -12.69 -5.21 -8.34
N PHE A 32 -12.82 -6.42 -8.84
CA PHE A 32 -11.67 -7.24 -9.19
C PHE A 32 -11.34 -7.05 -10.67
N VAL A 33 -10.15 -6.53 -10.95
CA VAL A 33 -9.65 -6.33 -12.30
C VAL A 33 -8.42 -7.21 -12.50
N THR A 34 -8.47 -8.09 -13.49
CA THR A 34 -7.32 -8.91 -13.88
C THR A 34 -6.58 -8.21 -15.02
N ASP A 35 -5.54 -7.47 -14.69
CA ASP A 35 -4.73 -6.69 -15.63
C ASP A 35 -3.33 -6.48 -15.04
N ASP A 36 -2.41 -5.95 -15.83
CA ASP A 36 -1.21 -5.31 -15.31
C ASP A 36 -1.59 -4.04 -14.56
N GLY A 37 -1.31 -4.00 -13.26
CA GLY A 37 -1.76 -2.91 -12.39
C GLY A 37 -1.23 -1.53 -12.79
N ARG A 38 0.04 -1.46 -13.25
CA ARG A 38 0.64 -0.21 -13.72
C ARG A 38 -0.01 0.25 -15.03
N ALA A 39 -0.16 -0.66 -15.99
CA ALA A 39 -0.79 -0.36 -17.26
C ALA A 39 -2.28 0.01 -17.10
N TRP A 40 -2.98 -0.65 -16.17
CA TRP A 40 -4.34 -0.28 -15.82
C TRP A 40 -4.43 1.13 -15.24
N LEU A 41 -3.56 1.45 -14.28
CA LEU A 41 -3.53 2.78 -13.66
C LEU A 41 -3.23 3.86 -14.70
N MET A 42 -2.29 3.63 -15.63
CA MET A 42 -1.98 4.57 -16.72
C MET A 42 -3.20 4.88 -17.62
N ARG A 43 -4.10 3.90 -17.82
CA ARG A 43 -5.31 4.08 -18.61
C ARG A 43 -6.50 4.57 -17.81
N SER A 44 -6.43 4.43 -16.48
CA SER A 44 -7.49 4.85 -15.57
C SER A 44 -7.49 6.37 -15.44
N GLY A 45 -8.59 7.03 -15.73
CA GLY A 45 -8.78 8.44 -15.41
C GLY A 45 -9.16 8.70 -13.95
N GLN A 46 -9.12 7.67 -13.10
CA GLN A 46 -9.63 7.75 -11.73
C GLN A 46 -8.59 8.31 -10.76
N LYS A 47 -9.09 8.91 -9.68
CA LYS A 47 -8.30 9.36 -8.53
C LYS A 47 -8.71 8.60 -7.28
N PHE A 48 -7.74 8.25 -6.46
CA PHE A 48 -7.92 7.41 -5.29
C PHE A 48 -7.52 8.12 -4.01
N ASP A 49 -8.19 7.78 -2.92
CA ASP A 49 -7.78 8.24 -1.59
C ASP A 49 -6.53 7.52 -1.12
N ILE A 50 -6.43 6.22 -1.46
CA ILE A 50 -5.28 5.37 -1.14
C ILE A 50 -4.96 4.51 -2.36
N ILE A 51 -3.68 4.41 -2.70
CA ILE A 51 -3.15 3.42 -3.63
C ILE A 51 -2.12 2.59 -2.88
N GLU A 52 -2.42 1.31 -2.69
CA GLU A 52 -1.50 0.37 -2.06
C GLU A 52 -0.84 -0.51 -3.11
N THR A 53 0.46 -0.68 -2.98
CA THR A 53 1.26 -1.55 -3.85
C THR A 53 2.10 -2.50 -3.00
N ASP A 54 1.78 -3.78 -3.08
CA ASP A 54 2.61 -4.87 -2.58
C ASP A 54 3.28 -5.54 -3.79
N ALA A 55 4.36 -4.92 -4.25
CA ALA A 55 5.04 -5.35 -5.44
C ALA A 55 6.01 -6.50 -5.16
N LEU A 56 6.40 -7.22 -6.22
CA LEU A 56 7.43 -8.25 -6.17
C LEU A 56 8.75 -7.66 -5.67
N ARG A 57 9.64 -8.52 -5.15
CA ARG A 57 10.98 -8.09 -4.73
C ARG A 57 11.70 -7.38 -5.88
N PRO A 58 12.44 -6.30 -5.63
CA PRO A 58 13.11 -5.52 -6.70
C PRO A 58 14.01 -6.36 -7.60
N GLN A 59 14.63 -7.41 -7.06
CA GLN A 59 15.51 -8.32 -7.81
C GLN A 59 14.74 -9.34 -8.69
N SER A 60 13.41 -9.36 -8.62
CA SER A 60 12.61 -10.22 -9.48
C SER A 60 12.62 -9.67 -10.92
N PRO A 61 12.65 -10.52 -11.95
CA PRO A 61 12.60 -10.05 -13.33
C PRO A 61 11.43 -9.09 -13.56
N HIS A 62 11.69 -7.94 -14.16
CA HIS A 62 10.71 -6.90 -14.50
C HIS A 62 10.06 -6.16 -13.31
N SER A 63 10.49 -6.40 -12.07
CA SER A 63 9.93 -5.70 -10.91
C SER A 63 10.51 -4.29 -10.71
N GLY A 64 11.70 -4.01 -11.22
CA GLY A 64 12.36 -2.71 -11.07
C GLY A 64 11.49 -1.53 -11.52
N ASN A 65 10.65 -1.73 -12.54
CA ASN A 65 9.74 -0.71 -13.04
C ASN A 65 8.60 -0.36 -12.06
N LEU A 66 8.36 -1.19 -11.02
CA LEU A 66 7.40 -0.92 -9.95
C LEU A 66 8.03 -0.14 -8.77
N TYR A 67 9.31 0.17 -8.89
CA TYR A 67 10.08 0.95 -7.92
C TYR A 67 10.78 2.16 -8.55
N SER A 68 10.39 2.51 -9.78
CA SER A 68 10.95 3.63 -10.53
C SER A 68 10.31 4.96 -10.13
N SER A 69 11.04 6.04 -10.40
CA SER A 69 10.55 7.41 -10.24
C SER A 69 9.29 7.65 -11.06
N GLU A 70 9.23 7.10 -12.27
CA GLU A 70 8.09 7.19 -13.17
C GLU A 70 6.86 6.47 -12.59
N TYR A 71 7.05 5.30 -11.98
CA TYR A 71 5.95 4.59 -11.34
C TYR A 71 5.42 5.33 -10.12
N PHE A 72 6.29 5.80 -9.24
CA PHE A 72 5.87 6.57 -8.08
C PHE A 72 5.20 7.90 -8.48
N THR A 73 5.67 8.53 -9.56
CA THR A 73 5.01 9.70 -10.15
C THR A 73 3.61 9.35 -10.67
N LEU A 74 3.46 8.18 -11.31
CA LEU A 74 2.16 7.68 -11.75
C LEU A 74 1.20 7.50 -10.56
N LEU A 75 1.66 6.88 -9.46
CA LEU A 75 0.86 6.75 -8.23
C LEU A 75 0.42 8.13 -7.73
N LYS A 76 1.38 9.04 -7.55
CA LYS A 76 1.11 10.41 -7.09
C LYS A 76 0.07 11.13 -7.94
N ASN A 77 0.20 11.00 -9.26
CA ASN A 77 -0.73 11.62 -10.20
C ASN A 77 -2.14 11.02 -10.17
N HIS A 78 -2.32 9.83 -9.59
CA HIS A 78 -3.63 9.19 -9.42
C HIS A 78 -4.16 9.28 -7.99
N LEU A 79 -3.45 9.95 -7.09
CA LEU A 79 -4.00 10.27 -5.78
C LEU A 79 -4.92 11.52 -5.86
N LYS A 80 -5.94 11.53 -5.02
CA LYS A 80 -6.68 12.75 -4.69
C LYS A 80 -5.79 13.68 -3.85
N PRO A 81 -6.08 14.99 -3.77
CA PRO A 81 -5.37 15.88 -2.87
C PRO A 81 -5.38 15.34 -1.43
N GLY A 82 -4.19 15.20 -0.82
CA GLY A 82 -4.04 14.61 0.51
C GLY A 82 -4.20 13.09 0.58
N GLY A 83 -4.28 12.41 -0.55
CA GLY A 83 -4.29 10.95 -0.62
C GLY A 83 -2.93 10.32 -0.32
N TYR A 84 -2.92 9.01 -0.13
CA TYR A 84 -1.75 8.25 0.30
C TYR A 84 -1.35 7.18 -0.69
N ALA A 85 -0.06 7.14 -1.05
CA ALA A 85 0.55 5.96 -1.65
C ALA A 85 1.15 5.10 -0.54
N VAL A 86 0.77 3.83 -0.48
CA VAL A 86 1.30 2.86 0.49
C VAL A 86 2.11 1.82 -0.26
N ASN A 87 3.39 1.72 0.05
CA ASN A 87 4.30 0.84 -0.68
C ASN A 87 5.19 0.04 0.27
N TRP A 88 5.35 -1.24 -0.04
CA TRP A 88 6.46 -2.02 0.49
C TRP A 88 7.73 -1.61 -0.24
N ILE A 89 8.74 -1.12 0.50
CA ILE A 89 9.96 -0.53 -0.07
C ILE A 89 11.19 -1.16 0.59
N PRO A 90 11.82 -2.16 -0.04
CA PRO A 90 12.78 -3.02 0.63
C PRO A 90 14.25 -2.60 0.53
N THR A 91 14.60 -1.60 -0.27
CA THR A 91 16.01 -1.20 -0.46
C THR A 91 16.23 0.29 -0.20
N GLY A 92 17.46 0.67 0.17
CA GLY A 92 17.81 2.08 0.36
C GLY A 92 17.59 2.92 -0.89
N ARG A 93 17.83 2.36 -2.08
CA ARG A 93 17.61 3.04 -3.36
C ARG A 93 16.13 3.27 -3.61
N THR A 94 15.29 2.27 -3.41
CA THR A 94 13.84 2.41 -3.58
C THR A 94 13.25 3.39 -2.57
N ILE A 95 13.78 3.47 -1.34
CA ILE A 95 13.43 4.52 -0.36
C ILE A 95 13.76 5.92 -0.90
N GLN A 96 14.96 6.11 -1.43
CA GLN A 96 15.37 7.40 -1.98
C GLN A 96 14.52 7.78 -3.19
N THR A 97 14.23 6.83 -4.07
CA THR A 97 13.38 7.02 -5.24
C THR A 97 11.95 7.43 -4.81
N PHE A 98 11.38 6.76 -3.82
CA PHE A 98 10.06 7.10 -3.29
C PHE A 98 10.01 8.51 -2.71
N ARG A 99 11.02 8.85 -1.89
CA ARG A 99 11.15 10.17 -1.26
C ARG A 99 11.40 11.29 -2.27
N SER A 100 12.03 11.00 -3.41
CA SER A 100 12.22 11.99 -4.46
C SER A 100 10.91 12.44 -5.10
N VAL A 101 9.88 11.59 -5.05
CA VAL A 101 8.55 11.85 -5.63
C VAL A 101 7.57 12.38 -4.60
N PHE A 102 7.56 11.78 -3.40
CA PHE A 102 6.66 12.17 -2.32
C PHE A 102 7.36 13.09 -1.32
N PRO A 103 6.93 14.37 -1.23
CA PRO A 103 7.59 15.34 -0.35
C PRO A 103 7.38 15.04 1.14
N TYR A 104 6.31 14.30 1.47
CA TYR A 104 6.03 13.86 2.83
C TYR A 104 5.95 12.35 2.87
N THR A 105 6.73 11.73 3.75
CA THR A 105 6.77 10.28 3.89
C THR A 105 6.70 9.87 5.35
N LEU A 106 6.02 8.76 5.62
CA LEU A 106 5.98 8.11 6.92
C LEU A 106 6.46 6.68 6.76
N ASN A 107 7.33 6.22 7.64
CA ASN A 107 7.79 4.84 7.68
C ASN A 107 7.08 4.09 8.82
N ILE A 108 6.50 2.93 8.51
CA ILE A 108 5.94 2.01 9.49
C ILE A 108 6.79 0.74 9.50
N GLY A 109 7.52 0.55 10.60
CA GLY A 109 8.50 -0.52 10.68
C GLY A 109 9.68 -0.29 9.71
N PHE A 110 10.24 -1.37 9.15
CA PHE A 110 11.43 -1.25 8.31
C PHE A 110 11.13 -1.08 6.81
N TRP A 111 9.94 -1.49 6.35
CA TRP A 111 9.70 -1.71 4.93
C TRP A 111 8.44 -1.09 4.37
N MET A 112 7.50 -0.63 5.19
CA MET A 112 6.28 -0.01 4.73
C MET A 112 6.42 1.51 4.74
N PHE A 113 6.22 2.13 3.58
CA PHE A 113 6.27 3.57 3.43
C PHE A 113 4.92 4.10 2.96
N ILE A 114 4.52 5.22 3.55
CA ILE A 114 3.38 6.01 3.14
C ILE A 114 3.91 7.32 2.57
N GLY A 115 3.47 7.69 1.38
CA GLY A 115 3.82 8.95 0.73
C GLY A 115 2.59 9.81 0.44
N SER A 116 2.74 11.13 0.56
CA SER A 116 1.69 12.10 0.27
C SER A 116 2.27 13.40 -0.29
N ASP A 117 1.43 14.20 -0.93
CA ASP A 117 1.72 15.58 -1.32
C ASP A 117 1.50 16.59 -0.18
N GLN A 118 0.89 16.13 0.93
CA GLN A 118 0.60 16.92 2.13
C GLN A 118 1.21 16.28 3.38
N PRO A 119 1.44 17.06 4.45
CA PRO A 119 1.93 16.53 5.72
C PRO A 119 1.08 15.38 6.25
N ILE A 120 1.73 14.29 6.63
CA ILE A 120 1.05 13.09 7.14
C ILE A 120 0.95 13.22 8.67
N GLN A 121 -0.27 13.27 9.17
CA GLN A 121 -0.54 13.31 10.61
C GLN A 121 -1.05 11.95 11.09
N VAL A 122 -0.47 11.44 12.17
CA VAL A 122 -0.91 10.20 12.81
C VAL A 122 -1.71 10.55 14.05
N ASP A 123 -3.04 10.49 13.93
CA ASP A 123 -3.94 10.63 15.08
C ASP A 123 -4.09 9.25 15.77
N ARG A 124 -3.25 9.02 16.78
CA ARG A 124 -3.24 7.77 17.56
C ARG A 124 -4.56 7.57 18.32
N ALA A 125 -5.17 8.65 18.82
CA ALA A 125 -6.42 8.58 19.56
C ALA A 125 -7.58 8.17 18.64
N LEU A 126 -7.66 8.78 17.46
CA LEU A 126 -8.66 8.43 16.44
C LEU A 126 -8.46 6.99 15.94
N ALA A 127 -7.23 6.56 15.72
CA ALA A 127 -6.93 5.19 15.30
C ALA A 127 -7.42 4.17 16.35
N LEU A 128 -7.14 4.40 17.64
CA LEU A 128 -7.62 3.56 18.73
C LEU A 128 -9.16 3.59 18.83
N ALA A 129 -9.79 4.75 18.70
CA ALA A 129 -11.24 4.85 18.73
C ALA A 129 -11.91 4.04 17.60
N ARG A 130 -11.32 4.03 16.40
CA ARG A 130 -11.79 3.24 15.25
C ARG A 130 -11.67 1.74 15.49
N VAL A 131 -10.59 1.29 16.10
CA VAL A 131 -10.38 -0.13 16.44
C VAL A 131 -11.34 -0.59 17.54
N ARG A 132 -11.69 0.29 18.47
CA ARG A 132 -12.68 0.04 19.54
C ARG A 132 -14.12 0.01 19.04
N ASN A 133 -14.39 0.42 17.81
CA ASN A 133 -15.72 0.28 17.23
C ASN A 133 -16.15 -1.20 17.30
N PRO A 134 -17.35 -1.52 17.80
CA PRO A 134 -17.77 -2.91 18.03
C PRO A 134 -17.64 -3.81 16.79
N ILE A 135 -17.96 -3.29 15.60
CA ILE A 135 -17.88 -4.07 14.36
C ILE A 135 -16.41 -4.44 14.06
N THR A 136 -15.49 -3.49 14.19
CA THR A 136 -14.08 -3.71 13.95
C THR A 136 -13.47 -4.63 15.03
N HIS A 137 -13.79 -4.35 16.29
CA HIS A 137 -13.29 -5.12 17.42
C HIS A 137 -13.73 -6.58 17.34
N ASP A 138 -15.02 -6.85 17.12
CA ASP A 138 -15.56 -8.20 16.99
C ASP A 138 -14.97 -8.96 15.81
N TYR A 139 -14.76 -8.29 14.68
CA TYR A 139 -14.15 -8.91 13.51
C TYR A 139 -12.77 -9.50 13.82
N TYR A 140 -11.89 -8.72 14.44
CA TYR A 140 -10.54 -9.17 14.80
C TYR A 140 -10.55 -10.19 15.93
N THR A 141 -11.39 -9.99 16.94
CA THR A 141 -11.50 -10.89 18.10
C THR A 141 -11.95 -12.28 17.69
N ARG A 142 -12.89 -12.40 16.74
CA ARG A 142 -13.32 -13.70 16.18
C ARG A 142 -12.18 -14.42 15.45
N ALA A 143 -11.22 -13.70 14.93
CA ALA A 143 -10.01 -14.27 14.32
C ALA A 143 -8.91 -14.58 15.36
N GLY A 144 -9.18 -14.41 16.67
CA GLY A 144 -8.21 -14.61 17.73
C GLY A 144 -7.17 -13.50 17.85
N ILE A 145 -7.45 -12.33 17.28
CA ILE A 145 -6.54 -11.18 17.26
C ILE A 145 -7.07 -10.14 18.26
N ASP A 146 -6.20 -9.66 19.15
CA ASP A 146 -6.46 -8.47 19.96
C ASP A 146 -6.15 -7.22 19.09
N PRO A 147 -7.17 -6.50 18.62
CA PRO A 147 -6.96 -5.42 17.67
C PRO A 147 -6.32 -4.18 18.30
N GLU A 148 -6.53 -3.91 19.58
CA GLU A 148 -5.91 -2.77 20.27
C GLU A 148 -4.41 -3.01 20.45
N LYS A 149 -4.05 -4.21 20.90
CA LYS A 149 -2.65 -4.60 21.08
C LYS A 149 -1.90 -4.64 19.74
N LEU A 150 -2.55 -5.15 18.69
CA LEU A 150 -1.99 -5.15 17.34
C LEU A 150 -1.75 -3.72 16.86
N LEU A 151 -2.75 -2.85 16.93
CA LEU A 151 -2.63 -1.46 16.51
C LEU A 151 -1.55 -0.73 17.30
N GLN A 152 -1.51 -0.90 18.62
CA GLN A 152 -0.49 -0.27 19.47
C GLN A 152 0.91 -0.70 19.03
N SER A 153 1.11 -2.01 18.81
CA SER A 153 2.37 -2.54 18.31
C SER A 153 2.80 -1.94 16.98
N GLU A 154 1.84 -1.69 16.05
CA GLU A 154 2.15 -1.06 14.78
C GLU A 154 2.42 0.45 14.92
N LEU A 155 1.65 1.13 15.76
CA LEU A 155 1.88 2.55 16.03
C LEU A 155 3.26 2.81 16.69
N ASP A 156 3.73 1.88 17.51
CA ASP A 156 5.05 1.98 18.17
C ASP A 156 6.21 1.75 17.18
N LYS A 157 5.95 1.12 16.04
CA LYS A 157 6.92 0.95 14.94
C LYS A 157 7.01 2.17 14.02
N ILE A 158 6.12 3.14 14.17
CA ILE A 158 6.15 4.35 13.37
C ILE A 158 7.40 5.13 13.76
N VAL A 159 8.33 5.23 12.84
CA VAL A 159 9.43 6.19 12.94
C VAL A 159 8.86 7.53 12.52
N GLU A 160 8.61 8.39 13.49
CA GLU A 160 8.21 9.77 13.23
C GLU A 160 9.33 10.45 12.43
N GLN A 161 9.12 10.56 11.15
CA GLN A 161 9.94 11.43 10.32
C GLN A 161 9.48 12.87 10.64
N PRO A 162 10.39 13.82 10.76
CA PRO A 162 9.98 15.20 10.88
C PRO A 162 9.03 15.52 9.74
N GLN A 163 7.93 16.22 10.02
CA GLN A 163 6.95 16.67 9.04
C GLN A 163 7.56 17.73 8.09
N GLU A 164 8.86 17.70 7.94
CA GLU A 164 9.63 18.52 7.05
C GLU A 164 9.64 17.88 5.68
N ARG A 165 9.41 18.73 4.69
CA ARG A 165 9.52 18.34 3.29
C ARG A 165 10.91 17.76 3.04
N TRP A 166 10.97 16.54 2.50
CA TRP A 166 12.23 15.96 2.06
C TRP A 166 12.88 16.83 0.99
N THR A 167 14.03 17.40 1.29
CA THR A 167 14.72 18.36 0.41
C THR A 167 16.09 17.87 -0.06
N GLN A 168 16.58 16.74 0.45
CA GLN A 168 17.88 16.23 0.05
C GLN A 168 17.83 15.68 -1.37
N PRO A 169 18.70 16.12 -2.28
CA PRO A 169 18.82 15.53 -3.59
C PRO A 169 19.31 14.08 -3.44
N SER A 170 18.55 13.15 -3.99
CA SER A 170 19.01 11.77 -4.07
C SER A 170 19.84 11.58 -5.33
N LEU A 171 21.05 11.06 -5.18
CA LEU A 171 21.94 10.75 -6.29
C LEU A 171 21.69 9.33 -6.86
N ASP A 172 20.95 8.50 -6.16
CA ASP A 172 20.73 7.10 -6.51
C ASP A 172 19.24 6.80 -6.68
N ILE A 173 18.70 7.26 -7.81
CA ILE A 173 17.29 7.09 -8.19
C ILE A 173 17.16 5.94 -9.17
N ASN A 174 16.08 5.16 -9.02
CA ASN A 174 15.68 4.11 -9.93
C ASN A 174 14.75 4.67 -11.02
N TYR A 175 15.07 4.42 -12.28
CA TYR A 175 14.31 4.86 -13.46
C TYR A 175 13.88 3.68 -14.32
N ASP A 176 12.81 3.83 -15.08
CA ASP A 176 12.29 2.79 -15.98
C ASP A 176 13.31 2.30 -17.01
N LEU A 177 14.07 3.22 -17.59
CA LEU A 177 15.06 2.89 -18.62
C LEU A 177 16.40 2.41 -18.03
N PHE A 178 16.63 2.65 -16.75
CA PHE A 178 17.86 2.28 -16.06
C PHE A 178 17.52 1.70 -14.68
N PRO A 179 16.81 0.59 -14.62
CA PRO A 179 16.52 -0.05 -13.35
C PRO A 179 17.83 -0.55 -12.74
N LYS A 180 18.11 -0.11 -11.53
CA LYS A 180 19.33 -0.48 -10.79
C LYS A 180 19.05 -1.55 -9.72
N ASP A 181 17.78 -1.85 -9.46
CA ASP A 181 17.29 -2.88 -8.57
C ASP A 181 16.55 -3.97 -9.32
#